data_5d39044475d5602d2bd4dbb395f582d0
#
_entry.id   5d39044475d5602d2bd4dbb395f582d0
#
_cell.length_a   1.000
_cell.length_b   1.000
_cell.length_c   1.000
_cell.angle_alpha   90.00
_cell.angle_beta   90.00
_cell.angle_gamma   90.00
#
_symmetry.space_group_name_H-M   'P 1'
#
loop_
_entity.id
_entity.type
_entity.pdbx_description
1 polymer ?
#
loop_
_entity_poly.entity_id
_entity_poly.type
_entity_poly.pdbx_seq_one_letter_code
_entity_poly.pdbx_strand_id
1 'polypeptide(L)'
;ATTALLISSFWLLLFSAIFTGVYYSFHGFYRFAAADTASDAFRPKAISWVLAGGLVGAIIGSEVVQNFSDLFAPTPFAGAYAVVVLLNIIGAIGVLFLDVPLPASNDEDVTVGRPLGVVVRQPETIIAILCGMISYGVMALVMTSTALAMVEHGFTSGQAADVVRWHAFFMFGPSFFTGTIITRFGNLRVMGLGLLMLGASCFIGLSGVELGQFYAALIFLGFGWNFSFIGATTLLSGTYRTNERAKVQGLNDFLVLGTVSMASFLSGVLLNFYGWSTVQIAAMPALVIAALSLAWLSIYRRGRVVVTSP
;
A
#
# COMPACT_ATOMS: atom_id res chain seq x y z
N ALA A 1 22.41 6.24 -3.73
CA ALA A 1 22.68 5.06 -2.91
C ALA A 1 23.94 4.32 -3.39
N THR A 2 24.03 3.88 -4.65
CA THR A 2 25.20 3.14 -5.18
C THR A 2 26.53 3.79 -4.80
N THR A 3 26.73 5.07 -5.15
CA THR A 3 27.95 5.82 -4.78
C THR A 3 28.18 5.86 -3.28
N ALA A 4 27.13 6.03 -2.48
CA ALA A 4 27.23 6.06 -1.02
C ALA A 4 27.77 4.75 -0.45
N LEU A 5 27.34 3.62 -1.01
CA LEU A 5 27.84 2.30 -0.61
C LEU A 5 29.31 2.11 -1.02
N LEU A 6 29.66 2.47 -2.27
CA LEU A 6 31.04 2.31 -2.78
C LEU A 6 32.07 3.12 -1.97
N ILE A 7 31.71 4.29 -1.47
CA ILE A 7 32.59 5.12 -0.63
C ILE A 7 32.32 4.96 0.88
N SER A 8 31.45 4.01 1.27
CA SER A 8 31.08 3.70 2.66
C SER A 8 30.58 4.93 3.44
N SER A 9 29.84 5.85 2.79
CA SER A 9 29.35 7.08 3.40
C SER A 9 27.90 6.93 3.87
N PHE A 10 27.70 6.83 5.19
CA PHE A 10 26.38 6.78 5.81
C PHE A 10 25.55 8.04 5.51
N TRP A 11 26.16 9.21 5.60
CA TRP A 11 25.43 10.47 5.37
C TRP A 11 24.95 10.63 3.92
N LEU A 12 25.75 10.18 2.96
CA LEU A 12 25.35 10.20 1.55
C LEU A 12 24.25 9.16 1.30
N LEU A 13 24.27 8.02 1.98
CA LEU A 13 23.19 7.03 1.91
C LEU A 13 21.88 7.61 2.47
N LEU A 14 21.95 8.25 3.63
CA LEU A 14 20.81 8.93 4.25
C LEU A 14 20.24 10.03 3.33
N PHE A 15 21.10 10.84 2.73
CA PHE A 15 20.69 11.85 1.75
C PHE A 15 20.02 11.23 0.52
N SER A 16 20.50 10.08 0.04
CA SER A 16 19.88 9.37 -1.09
C SER A 16 18.48 8.84 -0.75
N ALA A 17 18.19 8.55 0.52
CA ALA A 17 16.88 8.10 0.97
C ALA A 17 15.79 9.16 0.76
N ILE A 18 16.14 10.46 0.78
CA ILE A 18 15.21 11.57 0.48
C ILE A 18 14.70 11.44 -0.95
N PHE A 19 15.59 11.22 -1.92
CA PHE A 19 15.20 11.04 -3.33
C PHE A 19 14.40 9.76 -3.54
N THR A 20 14.74 8.69 -2.84
CA THR A 20 13.97 7.44 -2.87
C THR A 20 12.56 7.67 -2.32
N GLY A 21 12.40 8.46 -1.26
CA GLY A 21 11.09 8.84 -0.71
C GLY A 21 10.25 9.67 -1.67
N VAL A 22 10.88 10.65 -2.34
CA VAL A 22 10.22 11.45 -3.40
C VAL A 22 9.75 10.55 -4.54
N TYR A 23 10.62 9.68 -5.06
CA TYR A 23 10.27 8.70 -6.09
C TYR A 23 9.09 7.81 -5.66
N TYR A 24 9.13 7.28 -4.44
CA TYR A 24 8.07 6.43 -3.90
C TYR A 24 6.73 7.14 -3.80
N SER A 25 6.73 8.43 -3.43
CA SER A 25 5.53 9.26 -3.42
C SER A 25 4.92 9.43 -4.81
N PHE A 26 5.75 9.71 -5.83
CA PHE A 26 5.26 9.81 -7.22
C PHE A 26 4.71 8.49 -7.74
N HIS A 27 5.35 7.37 -7.43
CA HIS A 27 4.86 6.05 -7.79
C HIS A 27 3.44 5.78 -7.24
N GLY A 28 3.14 6.27 -6.04
CA GLY A 28 1.82 6.18 -5.44
C GLY A 28 0.71 6.84 -6.27
N PHE A 29 1.01 7.89 -7.01
CA PHE A 29 0.03 8.61 -7.83
C PHE A 29 -0.42 7.87 -9.09
N TYR A 30 0.33 6.90 -9.61
CA TYR A 30 -0.06 6.17 -10.83
C TYR A 30 -1.43 5.49 -10.70
N ARG A 31 -1.78 4.97 -9.51
CA ARG A 31 -3.10 4.38 -9.26
C ARG A 31 -4.23 5.41 -9.37
N PHE A 32 -3.98 6.64 -8.96
CA PHE A 32 -4.94 7.72 -9.07
C PHE A 32 -5.03 8.27 -10.49
N ALA A 33 -3.90 8.40 -11.20
CA ALA A 33 -3.89 8.78 -12.61
C ALA A 33 -4.73 7.80 -13.45
N ALA A 34 -4.60 6.49 -13.20
CA ALA A 34 -5.43 5.48 -13.83
C ALA A 34 -6.91 5.59 -13.43
N ALA A 35 -7.20 5.95 -12.17
CA ALA A 35 -8.57 6.17 -11.71
C ALA A 35 -9.22 7.38 -12.37
N ASP A 36 -8.47 8.46 -12.53
CA ASP A 36 -8.95 9.75 -13.03
C ASP A 36 -9.19 9.74 -14.57
N THR A 37 -8.48 8.86 -15.30
CA THR A 37 -8.67 8.67 -16.75
C THR A 37 -9.69 7.59 -17.10
N ALA A 38 -10.11 6.79 -16.13
CA ALA A 38 -11.06 5.71 -16.31
C ALA A 38 -12.51 6.16 -16.13
N SER A 39 -13.46 5.53 -16.86
CA SER A 39 -14.89 5.67 -16.58
C SER A 39 -15.21 5.18 -15.16
N ASP A 40 -16.30 5.67 -14.55
CA ASP A 40 -16.70 5.29 -13.19
C ASP A 40 -16.84 3.78 -13.01
N ALA A 41 -17.38 3.08 -14.03
CA ALA A 41 -17.52 1.63 -14.02
C ALA A 41 -16.18 0.88 -14.12
N PHE A 42 -15.18 1.47 -14.78
CA PHE A 42 -13.86 0.85 -14.98
C PHE A 42 -12.83 1.26 -13.90
N ARG A 43 -13.08 2.35 -13.18
CA ARG A 43 -12.17 2.93 -12.18
C ARG A 43 -11.59 1.90 -11.18
N PRO A 44 -12.39 0.99 -10.55
CA PRO A 44 -11.82 -0.01 -9.64
C PRO A 44 -10.86 -0.97 -10.34
N LYS A 45 -11.13 -1.32 -11.60
CA LYS A 45 -10.24 -2.17 -12.40
C LYS A 45 -8.94 -1.45 -12.76
N ALA A 46 -9.01 -0.19 -13.14
CA ALA A 46 -7.85 0.63 -13.47
C ALA A 46 -6.88 0.74 -12.29
N ILE A 47 -7.39 1.07 -11.10
CA ILE A 47 -6.60 1.10 -9.84
C ILE A 47 -5.96 -0.27 -9.58
N SER A 48 -6.76 -1.30 -9.70
CA SER A 48 -6.36 -2.69 -9.41
C SER A 48 -5.24 -3.15 -10.36
N TRP A 49 -5.34 -2.88 -11.65
CA TRP A 49 -4.33 -3.28 -12.64
C TRP A 49 -3.01 -2.52 -12.49
N VAL A 50 -3.05 -1.24 -12.13
CA VAL A 50 -1.81 -0.51 -11.82
C VAL A 50 -1.09 -1.14 -10.63
N LEU A 51 -1.84 -1.52 -9.57
CA LEU A 51 -1.24 -2.19 -8.42
C LEU A 51 -0.77 -3.63 -8.74
N ALA A 52 -1.38 -4.32 -9.72
CA ALA A 52 -0.90 -5.61 -10.20
C ALA A 52 0.53 -5.53 -10.78
N GLY A 53 0.92 -4.37 -11.33
CA GLY A 53 2.30 -4.10 -11.75
C GLY A 53 3.32 -4.24 -10.62
N GLY A 54 2.89 -4.06 -9.37
CA GLY A 54 3.72 -4.31 -8.20
C GLY A 54 4.22 -5.75 -8.09
N LEU A 55 3.46 -6.74 -8.61
CA LEU A 55 3.91 -8.14 -8.64
C LEU A 55 5.15 -8.31 -9.54
N VAL A 56 5.14 -7.67 -10.71
CA VAL A 56 6.29 -7.68 -11.63
C VAL A 56 7.50 -7.01 -10.95
N GLY A 57 7.26 -5.87 -10.29
CA GLY A 57 8.30 -5.17 -9.51
C GLY A 57 8.86 -6.01 -8.37
N ALA A 58 8.04 -6.75 -7.65
CA ALA A 58 8.47 -7.63 -6.56
C ALA A 58 9.33 -8.80 -7.07
N ILE A 59 8.93 -9.42 -8.20
CA ILE A 59 9.71 -10.51 -8.83
C ILE A 59 11.05 -9.97 -9.32
N ILE A 60 11.06 -8.91 -10.14
CA ILE A 60 12.28 -8.31 -10.68
C ILE A 60 13.19 -7.84 -9.56
N GLY A 61 12.64 -7.17 -8.52
CA GLY A 61 13.43 -6.70 -7.37
C GLY A 61 14.13 -7.82 -6.63
N SER A 62 13.44 -8.95 -6.43
CA SER A 62 14.01 -10.14 -5.79
C SER A 62 15.16 -10.73 -6.61
N GLU A 63 14.97 -10.87 -7.92
CA GLU A 63 16.01 -11.36 -8.86
C GLU A 63 17.22 -10.41 -8.91
N VAL A 64 16.98 -9.09 -8.90
CA VAL A 64 18.08 -8.11 -8.89
C VAL A 64 18.92 -8.25 -7.62
N VAL A 65 18.31 -8.38 -6.47
CA VAL A 65 19.04 -8.56 -5.21
C VAL A 65 19.83 -9.87 -5.22
N GLN A 66 19.22 -10.99 -5.63
CA GLN A 66 19.87 -12.29 -5.63
C GLN A 66 21.05 -12.39 -6.59
N ASN A 67 20.95 -11.82 -7.79
CA ASN A 67 21.94 -12.01 -8.84
C ASN A 67 22.95 -10.89 -8.95
N PHE A 68 22.70 -9.70 -8.42
CA PHE A 68 23.53 -8.53 -8.64
C PHE A 68 24.06 -7.87 -7.33
N SER A 69 23.73 -8.39 -6.16
CA SER A 69 24.23 -7.81 -4.88
C SER A 69 25.76 -7.77 -4.82
N ASP A 70 26.42 -8.78 -5.33
CA ASP A 70 27.89 -8.96 -5.27
C ASP A 70 28.62 -8.45 -6.52
N LEU A 71 27.91 -7.78 -7.46
CA LEU A 71 28.52 -7.28 -8.71
C LEU A 71 29.69 -6.31 -8.46
N PHE A 72 29.67 -5.59 -7.36
CA PHE A 72 30.76 -4.68 -6.93
C PHE A 72 31.39 -5.15 -5.61
N ALA A 73 31.67 -6.47 -5.50
CA ALA A 73 32.39 -6.99 -4.35
C ALA A 73 33.73 -6.22 -4.13
N PRO A 74 34.13 -5.93 -2.89
CA PRO A 74 33.58 -6.40 -1.61
C PRO A 74 32.40 -5.59 -1.05
N THR A 75 31.82 -4.64 -1.78
CA THR A 75 30.75 -3.77 -1.31
C THR A 75 29.40 -4.42 -1.56
N PRO A 76 28.72 -5.00 -0.54
CA PRO A 76 27.46 -5.69 -0.72
C PRO A 76 26.35 -4.72 -1.16
N PHE A 77 25.40 -5.20 -1.95
CA PHE A 77 24.24 -4.49 -2.47
C PHE A 77 24.52 -3.32 -3.43
N ALA A 78 25.75 -2.85 -3.59
CA ALA A 78 26.06 -1.74 -4.50
C ALA A 78 25.67 -2.06 -5.96
N GLY A 79 25.86 -3.30 -6.40
CA GLY A 79 25.44 -3.77 -7.70
C GLY A 79 23.93 -3.80 -7.88
N ALA A 80 23.18 -4.26 -6.89
CA ALA A 80 21.71 -4.23 -6.92
C ALA A 80 21.18 -2.81 -7.08
N TYR A 81 21.72 -1.84 -6.34
CA TYR A 81 21.34 -0.43 -6.49
C TYR A 81 21.69 0.13 -7.89
N ALA A 82 22.80 -0.29 -8.49
CA ALA A 82 23.16 0.13 -9.87
C ALA A 82 22.15 -0.39 -10.89
N VAL A 83 21.73 -1.65 -10.76
CA VAL A 83 20.70 -2.24 -11.65
C VAL A 83 19.34 -1.53 -11.45
N VAL A 84 18.99 -1.14 -10.23
CA VAL A 84 17.78 -0.35 -9.96
C VAL A 84 17.82 1.00 -10.70
N VAL A 85 18.99 1.65 -10.84
CA VAL A 85 19.11 2.87 -11.64
C VAL A 85 18.77 2.59 -13.10
N LEU A 86 19.28 1.50 -13.68
CA LEU A 86 18.98 1.10 -15.05
C LEU A 86 17.47 0.83 -15.24
N LEU A 87 16.85 0.10 -14.33
CA LEU A 87 15.41 -0.18 -14.35
C LEU A 87 14.59 1.12 -14.28
N ASN A 88 15.01 2.09 -13.46
CA ASN A 88 14.33 3.39 -13.39
C ASN A 88 14.46 4.19 -14.69
N ILE A 89 15.60 4.13 -15.38
CA ILE A 89 15.77 4.77 -16.69
C ILE A 89 14.83 4.13 -17.73
N ILE A 90 14.75 2.80 -17.75
CA ILE A 90 13.83 2.07 -18.63
C ILE A 90 12.37 2.45 -18.33
N GLY A 91 12.01 2.51 -17.06
CA GLY A 91 10.69 2.95 -16.62
C GLY A 91 10.38 4.39 -17.02
N ALA A 92 11.34 5.31 -16.87
CA ALA A 92 11.18 6.70 -17.28
C ALA A 92 10.96 6.84 -18.79
N ILE A 93 11.68 6.05 -19.59
CA ILE A 93 11.47 6.01 -21.04
C ILE A 93 10.05 5.51 -21.36
N GLY A 94 9.58 4.47 -20.65
CA GLY A 94 8.20 3.97 -20.81
C GLY A 94 7.14 5.05 -20.52
N VAL A 95 7.36 5.89 -19.51
CA VAL A 95 6.43 6.99 -19.16
C VAL A 95 6.35 8.05 -20.26
N LEU A 96 7.41 8.26 -21.06
CA LEU A 96 7.39 9.21 -22.18
C LEU A 96 6.41 8.82 -23.29
N PHE A 97 6.02 7.55 -23.38
CA PHE A 97 5.02 7.05 -24.33
C PHE A 97 3.59 7.06 -23.78
N LEU A 98 3.39 7.49 -22.53
CA LEU A 98 2.07 7.63 -21.95
C LEU A 98 1.41 8.93 -22.44
N ASP A 99 0.35 8.78 -23.20
CA ASP A 99 -0.54 9.88 -23.54
C ASP A 99 -1.65 9.96 -22.48
N VAL A 100 -1.43 10.82 -21.49
CA VAL A 100 -2.44 11.10 -20.45
C VAL A 100 -3.18 12.36 -20.86
N PRO A 101 -4.49 12.28 -21.17
CA PRO A 101 -5.27 13.46 -21.52
C PRO A 101 -5.19 14.53 -20.43
N LEU A 102 -4.74 15.72 -20.80
CA LEU A 102 -4.86 16.87 -19.91
C LEU A 102 -6.34 17.12 -19.65
N PRO A 103 -6.74 17.48 -18.43
CA PRO A 103 -8.10 17.91 -18.16
C PRO A 103 -8.44 19.03 -19.14
N ALA A 104 -9.55 18.92 -19.86
CA ALA A 104 -10.02 19.99 -20.74
C ALA A 104 -10.16 21.26 -19.89
N SER A 105 -9.30 22.22 -20.10
CA SER A 105 -9.43 23.58 -19.60
C SER A 105 -10.49 24.28 -20.46
N ASN A 106 -11.76 24.00 -20.22
CA ASN A 106 -12.80 24.91 -20.67
C ASN A 106 -12.64 26.14 -19.80
N ASP A 107 -12.09 27.21 -20.35
CA ASP A 107 -11.84 28.51 -19.68
C ASP A 107 -13.09 29.15 -19.09
N GLU A 108 -14.28 28.64 -19.37
CA GLU A 108 -15.56 29.13 -18.86
C GLU A 108 -16.03 28.47 -17.54
N ASP A 109 -15.44 27.36 -17.11
CA ASP A 109 -15.82 26.62 -15.89
C ASP A 109 -14.65 26.41 -14.91
N VAL A 110 -13.85 27.44 -14.65
CA VAL A 110 -12.94 27.46 -13.48
C VAL A 110 -13.80 27.68 -12.22
N THR A 111 -14.73 26.78 -11.97
CA THR A 111 -15.38 26.73 -10.65
C THR A 111 -14.28 26.35 -9.65
N VAL A 112 -13.96 27.27 -8.77
CA VAL A 112 -13.02 27.04 -7.68
C VAL A 112 -13.48 25.77 -6.96
N GLY A 113 -12.64 24.73 -6.96
CA GLY A 113 -12.97 23.47 -6.27
C GLY A 113 -13.30 23.73 -4.80
N ARG A 114 -14.11 22.86 -4.20
CA ARG A 114 -14.45 22.98 -2.77
C ARG A 114 -13.18 23.08 -1.93
N PRO A 115 -13.18 23.88 -0.85
CA PRO A 115 -12.08 23.89 0.11
C PRO A 115 -11.78 22.47 0.61
N LEU A 116 -10.49 22.12 0.79
CA LEU A 116 -10.08 20.79 1.26
C LEU A 116 -10.85 20.36 2.53
N GLY A 117 -11.05 21.31 3.47
CA GLY A 117 -11.80 21.04 4.70
C GLY A 117 -13.26 20.62 4.49
N VAL A 118 -13.88 20.99 3.37
CA VAL A 118 -15.24 20.53 3.02
C VAL A 118 -15.21 19.09 2.50
N VAL A 119 -14.22 18.79 1.64
CA VAL A 119 -14.09 17.44 1.05
C VAL A 119 -13.72 16.41 2.11
N VAL A 120 -12.75 16.73 2.99
CA VAL A 120 -12.31 15.80 4.04
C VAL A 120 -13.33 15.60 5.18
N ARG A 121 -14.33 16.45 5.30
CA ARG A 121 -15.43 16.24 6.26
C ARG A 121 -16.51 15.28 5.75
N GLN A 122 -16.46 14.87 4.49
CA GLN A 122 -17.38 13.87 3.97
C GLN A 122 -17.11 12.51 4.63
N PRO A 123 -18.14 11.81 5.13
CA PRO A 123 -17.97 10.51 5.79
C PRO A 123 -17.21 9.50 4.93
N GLU A 124 -17.50 9.47 3.62
CA GLU A 124 -16.82 8.60 2.68
C GLU A 124 -15.32 8.89 2.57
N THR A 125 -14.94 10.17 2.55
CA THR A 125 -13.54 10.60 2.47
C THR A 125 -12.78 10.21 3.74
N ILE A 126 -13.37 10.49 4.92
CA ILE A 126 -12.75 10.15 6.21
C ILE A 126 -12.49 8.65 6.29
N ILE A 127 -13.50 7.84 5.99
CA ILE A 127 -13.40 6.39 6.14
C ILE A 127 -12.49 5.78 5.07
N ALA A 128 -12.47 6.32 3.85
CA ALA A 128 -11.54 5.89 2.82
C ALA A 128 -10.09 6.12 3.26
N ILE A 129 -9.76 7.33 3.73
CA ILE A 129 -8.41 7.66 4.21
C ILE A 129 -8.05 6.79 5.43
N LEU A 130 -8.95 6.70 6.42
CA LEU A 130 -8.73 5.91 7.63
C LEU A 130 -8.47 4.42 7.32
N CYS A 131 -9.29 3.80 6.49
CA CYS A 131 -9.09 2.41 6.07
C CYS A 131 -7.80 2.23 5.27
N GLY A 132 -7.44 3.21 4.41
CA GLY A 132 -6.17 3.22 3.69
C GLY A 132 -4.96 3.27 4.62
N MET A 133 -4.98 4.18 5.60
CA MET A 133 -3.95 4.32 6.64
C MET A 133 -3.80 3.03 7.46
N ILE A 134 -4.91 2.50 7.96
CA ILE A 134 -4.89 1.33 8.85
C ILE A 134 -4.46 0.08 8.10
N SER A 135 -5.01 -0.19 6.92
CA SER A 135 -4.63 -1.39 6.16
C SER A 135 -3.17 -1.39 5.74
N TYR A 136 -2.64 -0.24 5.32
CA TYR A 136 -1.22 -0.15 4.96
C TYR A 136 -0.31 -0.10 6.20
N GLY A 137 -0.73 0.60 7.25
CA GLY A 137 0.02 0.67 8.51
C GLY A 137 0.14 -0.70 9.18
N VAL A 138 -0.95 -1.46 9.29
CA VAL A 138 -0.94 -2.82 9.85
C VAL A 138 -0.09 -3.76 8.99
N MET A 139 -0.22 -3.68 7.67
CA MET A 139 0.62 -4.45 6.76
C MET A 139 2.10 -4.15 7.00
N ALA A 140 2.50 -2.86 7.05
CA ALA A 140 3.88 -2.47 7.26
C ALA A 140 4.41 -2.89 8.64
N LEU A 141 3.58 -2.75 9.70
CA LEU A 141 3.91 -3.15 11.06
C LEU A 141 4.25 -4.65 11.14
N VAL A 142 3.38 -5.50 10.61
CA VAL A 142 3.51 -6.96 10.71
C VAL A 142 4.57 -7.48 9.75
N MET A 143 4.59 -7.04 8.48
CA MET A 143 5.56 -7.49 7.49
C MET A 143 6.99 -7.16 7.90
N THR A 144 7.24 -5.93 8.38
CA THR A 144 8.60 -5.49 8.76
C THR A 144 9.15 -6.29 9.93
N SER A 145 8.33 -6.61 10.94
CA SER A 145 8.76 -7.42 12.08
C SER A 145 8.90 -8.91 11.74
N THR A 146 8.20 -9.42 10.74
CA THR A 146 8.17 -10.87 10.47
C THR A 146 9.54 -11.44 10.17
N ALA A 147 10.32 -10.80 9.28
CA ALA A 147 11.64 -11.31 8.89
C ALA A 147 12.60 -11.37 10.10
N LEU A 148 12.57 -10.36 10.96
CA LEU A 148 13.37 -10.33 12.18
C LEU A 148 12.89 -11.36 13.18
N ALA A 149 11.59 -11.45 13.42
CA ALA A 149 11.00 -12.43 14.34
C ALA A 149 11.33 -13.87 13.91
N MET A 150 11.29 -14.17 12.62
CA MET A 150 11.65 -15.50 12.11
C MET A 150 13.11 -15.85 12.43
N VAL A 151 14.04 -14.91 12.24
CA VAL A 151 15.46 -15.13 12.56
C VAL A 151 15.66 -15.31 14.08
N GLU A 152 14.96 -14.54 14.92
CA GLU A 152 14.97 -14.70 16.37
C GLU A 152 14.46 -16.08 16.84
N HIS A 153 13.51 -16.65 16.09
CA HIS A 153 12.97 -18.01 16.36
C HIS A 153 13.74 -19.12 15.66
N GLY A 154 14.95 -18.84 15.12
CA GLY A 154 15.87 -19.85 14.61
C GLY A 154 15.67 -20.22 13.14
N PHE A 155 14.81 -19.53 12.39
CA PHE A 155 14.68 -19.73 10.95
C PHE A 155 15.82 -19.05 10.18
N THR A 156 16.14 -19.60 9.02
CA THR A 156 17.18 -19.02 8.15
C THR A 156 16.67 -17.74 7.47
N SER A 157 17.60 -16.86 7.11
CA SER A 157 17.28 -15.65 6.32
C SER A 157 16.61 -16.00 4.96
N GLY A 158 16.96 -17.18 4.40
CA GLY A 158 16.32 -17.68 3.18
C GLY A 158 14.83 -18.01 3.38
N GLN A 159 14.47 -18.67 4.48
CA GLN A 159 13.09 -18.96 4.84
C GLN A 159 12.30 -17.67 5.09
N ALA A 160 12.88 -16.71 5.80
CA ALA A 160 12.25 -15.40 6.03
C ALA A 160 12.02 -14.65 4.71
N ALA A 161 12.99 -14.64 3.81
CA ALA A 161 12.86 -14.03 2.48
C ALA A 161 11.77 -14.71 1.64
N ASP A 162 11.64 -16.04 1.74
CA ASP A 162 10.60 -16.78 1.01
C ASP A 162 9.19 -16.45 1.53
N VAL A 163 8.99 -16.37 2.83
CA VAL A 163 7.72 -15.94 3.45
C VAL A 163 7.34 -14.52 2.98
N VAL A 164 8.29 -13.58 2.95
CA VAL A 164 8.05 -12.22 2.44
C VAL A 164 7.75 -12.22 0.94
N ARG A 165 8.38 -13.10 0.15
CA ARG A 165 8.10 -13.27 -1.27
C ARG A 165 6.65 -13.70 -1.51
N TRP A 166 6.16 -14.68 -0.78
CA TRP A 166 4.78 -15.13 -0.84
C TRP A 166 3.81 -14.05 -0.39
N HIS A 167 4.15 -13.29 0.67
CA HIS A 167 3.38 -12.10 1.05
C HIS A 167 3.24 -11.13 -0.13
N ALA A 168 4.33 -10.76 -0.79
CA ALA A 168 4.30 -9.85 -1.93
C ALA A 168 3.47 -10.40 -3.09
N PHE A 169 3.54 -11.73 -3.34
CA PHE A 169 2.70 -12.39 -4.33
C PHE A 169 1.21 -12.21 -4.01
N PHE A 170 0.79 -12.47 -2.78
CA PHE A 170 -0.62 -12.34 -2.36
C PHE A 170 -1.04 -10.89 -2.09
N MET A 171 -0.10 -9.98 -1.93
CA MET A 171 -0.34 -8.54 -1.84
C MET A 171 -0.67 -7.94 -3.21
N PHE A 172 -0.01 -8.35 -4.29
CA PHE A 172 -0.18 -7.76 -5.62
C PHE A 172 -0.92 -8.67 -6.60
N GLY A 173 -0.76 -9.98 -6.53
CA GLY A 173 -1.40 -10.95 -7.45
C GLY A 173 -2.92 -10.84 -7.51
N PRO A 174 -3.64 -10.73 -6.39
CA PRO A 174 -5.09 -10.57 -6.41
C PRO A 174 -5.56 -9.31 -7.13
N SER A 175 -4.70 -8.31 -7.34
CA SER A 175 -5.04 -7.07 -8.05
C SER A 175 -5.53 -7.31 -9.47
N PHE A 176 -5.17 -8.41 -10.12
CA PHE A 176 -5.70 -8.75 -11.45
C PHE A 176 -7.22 -8.93 -11.46
N PHE A 177 -7.83 -9.29 -10.34
CA PHE A 177 -9.27 -9.55 -10.22
C PHE A 177 -9.98 -8.72 -9.15
N THR A 178 -9.27 -8.11 -8.20
CA THR A 178 -9.88 -7.32 -7.11
C THR A 178 -10.79 -6.22 -7.62
N GLY A 179 -10.41 -5.50 -8.66
CA GLY A 179 -11.25 -4.47 -9.28
C GLY A 179 -12.57 -5.04 -9.82
N THR A 180 -12.54 -6.26 -10.38
CA THR A 180 -13.75 -6.96 -10.85
C THR A 180 -14.62 -7.42 -9.68
N ILE A 181 -14.01 -7.87 -8.59
CA ILE A 181 -14.73 -8.23 -7.36
C ILE A 181 -15.44 -6.99 -6.78
N ILE A 182 -14.77 -5.84 -6.76
CA ILE A 182 -15.34 -4.57 -6.29
C ILE A 182 -16.54 -4.16 -7.14
N THR A 183 -16.45 -4.25 -8.47
CA THR A 183 -17.58 -3.91 -9.36
C THR A 183 -18.76 -4.86 -9.20
N ARG A 184 -18.54 -6.13 -8.89
CA ARG A 184 -19.59 -7.15 -8.75
C ARG A 184 -20.25 -7.15 -7.36
N PHE A 185 -19.47 -7.05 -6.30
CA PHE A 185 -19.95 -7.23 -4.91
C PHE A 185 -20.09 -5.92 -4.13
N GLY A 186 -19.57 -4.83 -4.69
CA GLY A 186 -19.58 -3.52 -4.06
C GLY A 186 -18.33 -3.29 -3.18
N ASN A 187 -17.91 -2.03 -3.15
CA ASN A 187 -16.64 -1.61 -2.57
C ASN A 187 -16.55 -1.87 -1.07
N LEU A 188 -17.58 -1.46 -0.29
CA LEU A 188 -17.54 -1.59 1.18
C LEU A 188 -17.47 -3.05 1.64
N ARG A 189 -18.08 -3.99 0.90
CA ARG A 189 -18.01 -5.43 1.22
C ARG A 189 -16.61 -5.98 1.01
N VAL A 190 -15.95 -5.59 -0.08
CA VAL A 190 -14.59 -6.03 -0.39
C VAL A 190 -13.59 -5.46 0.61
N MET A 191 -13.74 -4.18 0.99
CA MET A 191 -12.96 -3.56 2.07
C MET A 191 -13.15 -4.32 3.39
N GLY A 192 -14.40 -4.65 3.74
CA GLY A 192 -14.70 -5.42 4.95
C GLY A 192 -14.05 -6.79 4.97
N LEU A 193 -14.09 -7.52 3.84
CA LEU A 193 -13.36 -8.78 3.68
C LEU A 193 -11.85 -8.59 3.86
N GLY A 194 -11.28 -7.52 3.31
CA GLY A 194 -9.87 -7.18 3.49
C GLY A 194 -9.51 -6.95 4.96
N LEU A 195 -10.32 -6.17 5.69
CA LEU A 195 -10.10 -5.95 7.13
C LEU A 195 -10.22 -7.25 7.96
N LEU A 196 -11.15 -8.14 7.60
CA LEU A 196 -11.26 -9.45 8.24
C LEU A 196 -10.03 -10.33 7.99
N MET A 197 -9.47 -10.30 6.78
CA MET A 197 -8.23 -11.02 6.47
C MET A 197 -7.03 -10.45 7.20
N LEU A 198 -6.92 -9.12 7.36
CA LEU A 198 -5.89 -8.49 8.20
C LEU A 198 -6.02 -8.93 9.66
N GLY A 199 -7.24 -8.98 10.18
CA GLY A 199 -7.51 -9.52 11.53
C GLY A 199 -7.12 -10.99 11.65
N ALA A 200 -7.51 -11.82 10.68
CA ALA A 200 -7.12 -13.23 10.63
C ALA A 200 -5.60 -13.42 10.60
N SER A 201 -4.87 -12.58 9.85
CA SER A 201 -3.40 -12.57 9.85
C SER A 201 -2.84 -12.37 11.26
N CYS A 202 -3.35 -11.39 12.01
CA CYS A 202 -2.92 -11.14 13.38
C CYS A 202 -3.25 -12.32 14.31
N PHE A 203 -4.44 -12.92 14.20
CA PHE A 203 -4.80 -14.11 14.99
C PHE A 203 -3.92 -15.32 14.68
N ILE A 204 -3.61 -15.56 13.41
CA ILE A 204 -2.68 -16.62 13.01
C ILE A 204 -1.28 -16.35 13.58
N GLY A 205 -0.80 -15.10 13.49
CA GLY A 205 0.49 -14.71 14.06
C GLY A 205 0.56 -14.86 15.59
N LEU A 206 -0.57 -14.77 16.30
CA LEU A 206 -0.66 -15.03 17.74
C LEU A 206 -0.76 -16.52 18.08
N SER A 207 -1.18 -17.38 17.14
CA SER A 207 -1.39 -18.80 17.40
C SER A 207 -0.10 -19.59 17.56
N GLY A 208 1.06 -19.02 17.15
CA GLY A 208 2.36 -19.65 17.31
C GLY A 208 3.42 -19.05 16.39
N VAL A 209 4.59 -19.69 16.41
CA VAL A 209 5.81 -19.24 15.72
C VAL A 209 6.41 -20.33 14.82
N GLU A 210 5.59 -21.27 14.36
CA GLU A 210 6.02 -22.27 13.39
C GLU A 210 6.08 -21.67 11.97
N LEU A 211 6.88 -22.27 11.10
CA LEU A 211 7.06 -21.81 9.73
C LEU A 211 5.73 -21.67 8.97
N GLY A 212 4.83 -22.65 9.14
CA GLY A 212 3.50 -22.63 8.50
C GLY A 212 2.63 -21.47 8.97
N GLN A 213 2.74 -21.07 10.24
CA GLN A 213 2.01 -19.92 10.79
C GLN A 213 2.51 -18.61 10.21
N PHE A 214 3.83 -18.43 10.05
CA PHE A 214 4.40 -17.28 9.37
C PHE A 214 3.93 -17.16 7.92
N TYR A 215 3.94 -18.27 7.15
CA TYR A 215 3.40 -18.27 5.79
C TYR A 215 1.91 -17.90 5.77
N ALA A 216 1.10 -18.56 6.58
CA ALA A 216 -0.33 -18.31 6.62
C ALA A 216 -0.63 -16.86 7.03
N ALA A 217 -0.01 -16.36 8.10
CA ALA A 217 -0.18 -14.98 8.55
C ALA A 217 0.14 -13.98 7.45
N LEU A 218 1.28 -14.13 6.75
CA LEU A 218 1.68 -13.18 5.72
C LEU A 218 0.89 -13.30 4.42
N ILE A 219 0.39 -14.48 4.07
CA ILE A 219 -0.54 -14.68 2.95
C ILE A 219 -1.86 -13.93 3.22
N PHE A 220 -2.45 -14.12 4.41
CA PHE A 220 -3.66 -13.40 4.80
C PHE A 220 -3.43 -11.89 4.92
N LEU A 221 -2.25 -11.46 5.36
CA LEU A 221 -1.84 -10.06 5.41
C LEU A 221 -1.82 -9.44 4.01
N GLY A 222 -1.26 -10.16 3.02
CA GLY A 222 -1.19 -9.72 1.63
C GLY A 222 -2.58 -9.55 1.00
N PHE A 223 -3.43 -10.57 1.09
CA PHE A 223 -4.82 -10.49 0.63
C PHE A 223 -5.60 -9.38 1.33
N GLY A 224 -5.45 -9.27 2.65
CA GLY A 224 -6.14 -8.29 3.47
C GLY A 224 -5.79 -6.86 3.07
N TRP A 225 -4.49 -6.60 2.86
CA TRP A 225 -4.02 -5.32 2.34
C TRP A 225 -4.59 -5.04 0.95
N ASN A 226 -4.51 -6.00 0.04
CA ASN A 226 -4.97 -5.83 -1.33
C ASN A 226 -6.44 -5.38 -1.40
N PHE A 227 -7.33 -6.14 -0.75
CA PHE A 227 -8.77 -5.87 -0.79
C PHE A 227 -9.14 -4.58 -0.07
N SER A 228 -8.54 -4.33 1.09
CA SER A 228 -8.83 -3.15 1.89
C SER A 228 -8.26 -1.87 1.25
N PHE A 229 -7.00 -1.89 0.80
CA PHE A 229 -6.32 -0.72 0.25
C PHE A 229 -6.84 -0.33 -1.14
N ILE A 230 -7.08 -1.29 -2.04
CA ILE A 230 -7.70 -1.04 -3.35
C ILE A 230 -9.12 -0.50 -3.16
N GLY A 231 -9.88 -1.11 -2.24
CA GLY A 231 -11.21 -0.63 -1.90
C GLY A 231 -11.20 0.79 -1.34
N ALA A 232 -10.28 1.10 -0.42
CA ALA A 232 -10.12 2.44 0.16
C ALA A 232 -9.76 3.48 -0.92
N THR A 233 -8.80 3.16 -1.79
CA THR A 233 -8.42 4.02 -2.93
C THR A 233 -9.61 4.24 -3.88
N THR A 234 -10.36 3.18 -4.17
CA THR A 234 -11.57 3.26 -5.00
C THR A 234 -12.66 4.11 -4.34
N LEU A 235 -12.88 3.97 -3.03
CA LEU A 235 -13.83 4.79 -2.28
C LEU A 235 -13.44 6.27 -2.33
N LEU A 236 -12.17 6.56 -2.08
CA LEU A 236 -11.64 7.92 -2.07
C LEU A 236 -11.79 8.59 -3.45
N SER A 237 -11.47 7.87 -4.53
CA SER A 237 -11.54 8.40 -5.90
C SER A 237 -12.95 8.83 -6.33
N GLY A 238 -14.00 8.38 -5.63
CA GLY A 238 -15.38 8.79 -5.84
C GLY A 238 -15.82 10.01 -5.01
N THR A 239 -14.97 10.59 -4.14
CA THR A 239 -15.38 11.65 -3.20
C THR A 239 -15.00 13.05 -3.63
N TYR A 240 -14.10 13.20 -4.58
CA TYR A 240 -13.56 14.48 -5.05
C TYR A 240 -13.86 14.71 -6.54
N ARG A 241 -13.86 15.99 -6.94
CA ARG A 241 -13.96 16.43 -8.33
C ARG A 241 -12.58 16.56 -8.96
N THR A 242 -12.51 16.66 -10.30
CA THR A 242 -11.25 16.77 -11.04
C THR A 242 -10.35 17.91 -10.56
N ASN A 243 -10.92 19.09 -10.26
CA ASN A 243 -10.20 20.26 -9.73
C ASN A 243 -9.79 20.17 -8.24
N GLU A 244 -10.25 19.14 -7.52
CA GLU A 244 -9.94 18.88 -6.10
C GLU A 244 -8.91 17.77 -5.92
N ARG A 245 -8.68 16.95 -6.97
CA ARG A 245 -7.92 15.69 -6.92
C ARG A 245 -6.54 15.83 -6.29
N ALA A 246 -5.74 16.79 -6.74
CA ALA A 246 -4.36 16.96 -6.27
C ALA A 246 -4.27 17.19 -4.75
N LYS A 247 -5.19 18.00 -4.20
CA LYS A 247 -5.25 18.29 -2.76
C LYS A 247 -5.68 17.07 -1.94
N VAL A 248 -6.68 16.34 -2.41
CA VAL A 248 -7.24 15.17 -1.69
C VAL A 248 -6.29 13.98 -1.77
N GLN A 249 -5.76 13.70 -2.95
CA GLN A 249 -4.79 12.61 -3.16
C GLN A 249 -3.50 12.87 -2.41
N GLY A 250 -2.98 14.12 -2.46
CA GLY A 250 -1.77 14.51 -1.72
C GLY A 250 -1.94 14.37 -0.22
N LEU A 251 -3.08 14.79 0.35
CA LEU A 251 -3.38 14.58 1.76
C LEU A 251 -3.48 13.09 2.11
N ASN A 252 -4.19 12.31 1.30
CA ASN A 252 -4.30 10.87 1.51
C ASN A 252 -2.93 10.20 1.56
N ASP A 253 -2.08 10.46 0.56
CA ASP A 253 -0.78 9.82 0.49
C ASP A 253 0.16 10.29 1.59
N PHE A 254 0.10 11.56 1.98
CA PHE A 254 0.82 12.06 3.14
C PHE A 254 0.44 11.32 4.44
N LEU A 255 -0.86 11.14 4.69
CA LEU A 255 -1.36 10.44 5.88
C LEU A 255 -1.05 8.94 5.84
N VAL A 256 -1.26 8.30 4.69
CA VAL A 256 -0.98 6.86 4.51
C VAL A 256 0.51 6.57 4.66
N LEU A 257 1.37 7.29 3.95
CA LEU A 257 2.83 7.05 4.01
C LEU A 257 3.43 7.45 5.35
N GLY A 258 2.90 8.51 5.99
CA GLY A 258 3.24 8.88 7.36
C GLY A 258 2.91 7.75 8.34
N THR A 259 1.73 7.14 8.21
CA THR A 259 1.33 5.99 9.03
C THR A 259 2.21 4.77 8.78
N VAL A 260 2.56 4.48 7.52
CA VAL A 260 3.47 3.40 7.14
C VAL A 260 4.85 3.61 7.77
N SER A 261 5.39 4.83 7.71
CA SER A 261 6.70 5.16 8.31
C SER A 261 6.69 4.97 9.83
N MET A 262 5.65 5.45 10.50
CA MET A 262 5.48 5.25 11.94
C MET A 262 5.32 3.77 12.30
N ALA A 263 4.52 3.03 11.54
CA ALA A 263 4.30 1.60 11.75
C ALA A 263 5.59 0.79 11.58
N SER A 264 6.39 1.10 10.54
CA SER A 264 7.68 0.46 10.30
C SER A 264 8.67 0.73 11.43
N PHE A 265 8.73 1.97 11.94
CA PHE A 265 9.57 2.31 13.09
C PHE A 265 9.09 1.58 14.36
N LEU A 266 7.79 1.64 14.63
CA LEU A 266 7.19 1.02 15.81
C LEU A 266 7.32 -0.51 15.78
N SER A 267 7.31 -1.12 14.60
CA SER A 267 7.51 -2.55 14.37
C SER A 267 8.81 -3.05 15.00
N GLY A 268 9.94 -2.36 14.75
CA GLY A 268 11.22 -2.70 15.36
C GLY A 268 11.23 -2.51 16.88
N VAL A 269 10.65 -1.41 17.38
CA VAL A 269 10.55 -1.15 18.82
C VAL A 269 9.71 -2.22 19.53
N LEU A 270 8.52 -2.52 19.01
CA LEU A 270 7.64 -3.52 19.61
C LEU A 270 8.26 -4.90 19.61
N LEU A 271 8.88 -5.32 18.51
CA LEU A 271 9.52 -6.62 18.41
C LEU A 271 10.66 -6.76 19.42
N ASN A 272 11.61 -5.81 19.43
CA ASN A 272 12.82 -5.90 20.28
C ASN A 272 12.52 -5.82 21.78
N PHE A 273 11.53 -5.02 22.21
CA PHE A 273 11.25 -4.82 23.62
C PHE A 273 10.13 -5.71 24.17
N TYR A 274 9.20 -6.11 23.32
CA TYR A 274 7.96 -6.78 23.78
C TYR A 274 7.63 -8.07 23.02
N GLY A 275 8.43 -8.41 22.00
CA GLY A 275 8.31 -9.66 21.23
C GLY A 275 7.21 -9.68 20.19
N TRP A 276 7.17 -10.78 19.44
CA TRP A 276 6.31 -11.00 18.27
C TRP A 276 4.80 -10.86 18.56
N SER A 277 4.34 -11.44 19.67
CA SER A 277 2.91 -11.39 20.01
C SER A 277 2.40 -9.97 20.22
N THR A 278 3.25 -9.09 20.78
CA THR A 278 2.87 -7.70 21.02
C THR A 278 2.67 -6.93 19.72
N VAL A 279 3.45 -7.23 18.68
CA VAL A 279 3.25 -6.64 17.34
C VAL A 279 1.86 -6.94 16.82
N GLN A 280 1.40 -8.19 16.95
CA GLN A 280 0.07 -8.62 16.51
C GLN A 280 -1.05 -7.95 17.32
N ILE A 281 -0.90 -7.90 18.65
CA ILE A 281 -1.88 -7.28 19.54
C ILE A 281 -2.00 -5.78 19.28
N ALA A 282 -0.89 -5.09 19.02
CA ALA A 282 -0.86 -3.66 18.74
C ALA A 282 -1.61 -3.28 17.44
N ALA A 283 -1.70 -4.19 16.49
CA ALA A 283 -2.46 -3.98 15.25
C ALA A 283 -3.99 -4.04 15.46
N MET A 284 -4.47 -4.83 16.42
CA MET A 284 -5.90 -5.13 16.57
C MET A 284 -6.78 -3.92 16.87
N PRO A 285 -6.43 -2.99 17.77
CA PRO A 285 -7.29 -1.81 18.05
C PRO A 285 -7.54 -0.98 16.79
N ALA A 286 -6.51 -0.78 15.94
CA ALA A 286 -6.66 -0.04 14.69
C ALA A 286 -7.60 -0.76 13.73
N LEU A 287 -7.49 -2.10 13.60
CA LEU A 287 -8.40 -2.89 12.76
C LEU A 287 -9.85 -2.82 13.26
N VAL A 288 -10.08 -2.85 14.58
CA VAL A 288 -11.42 -2.68 15.16
C VAL A 288 -11.99 -1.31 14.80
N ILE A 289 -11.20 -0.24 14.94
CA ILE A 289 -11.62 1.12 14.57
C ILE A 289 -12.00 1.18 13.08
N ALA A 290 -11.19 0.61 12.19
CA ALA A 290 -11.49 0.59 10.76
C ALA A 290 -12.77 -0.20 10.46
N ALA A 291 -12.96 -1.37 11.08
CA ALA A 291 -14.12 -2.22 10.88
C ALA A 291 -15.41 -1.54 11.37
N LEU A 292 -15.39 -0.93 12.55
CA LEU A 292 -16.53 -0.18 13.10
C LEU A 292 -16.87 1.04 12.23
N SER A 293 -15.86 1.78 11.77
CA SER A 293 -16.06 2.93 10.88
C SER A 293 -16.68 2.52 9.55
N LEU A 294 -16.21 1.41 8.97
CA LEU A 294 -16.75 0.86 7.72
C LEU A 294 -18.19 0.35 7.89
N ALA A 295 -18.48 -0.34 9.00
CA ALA A 295 -19.82 -0.79 9.33
C ALA A 295 -20.78 0.40 9.51
N TRP A 296 -20.36 1.43 10.21
CA TRP A 296 -21.12 2.66 10.36
C TRP A 296 -21.42 3.31 8.99
N LEU A 297 -20.43 3.43 8.10
CA LEU A 297 -20.66 3.98 6.76
C LEU A 297 -21.65 3.14 5.95
N SER A 298 -21.60 1.82 6.08
CA SER A 298 -22.54 0.92 5.42
C SER A 298 -23.99 1.16 5.87
N ILE A 299 -24.22 1.36 7.17
CA ILE A 299 -25.54 1.67 7.73
C ILE A 299 -25.98 3.07 7.30
N TYR A 300 -25.12 4.06 7.41
CA TYR A 300 -25.38 5.44 7.02
C TYR A 300 -25.84 5.58 5.57
N ARG A 301 -25.20 4.86 4.65
CA ARG A 301 -25.59 4.84 3.23
C ARG A 301 -26.97 4.21 3.01
N ARG A 302 -27.29 3.13 3.73
CA ARG A 302 -28.63 2.49 3.64
C ARG A 302 -29.76 3.43 4.09
N GLY A 303 -29.53 4.18 5.16
CA GLY A 303 -30.51 5.14 5.66
C GLY A 303 -30.81 6.28 4.68
N ARG A 304 -29.83 6.73 3.91
CA ARG A 304 -30.04 7.78 2.88
C ARG A 304 -30.83 7.30 1.66
N VAL A 305 -30.63 6.06 1.24
CA VAL A 305 -31.38 5.50 0.08
C VAL A 305 -32.87 5.36 0.42
N VAL A 306 -33.22 5.01 1.64
CA VAL A 306 -34.63 4.87 2.08
C VAL A 306 -35.36 6.22 2.15
N VAL A 307 -34.66 7.31 2.44
CA VAL A 307 -35.27 8.66 2.56
C VAL A 307 -35.51 9.32 1.18
N THR A 308 -34.80 8.88 0.15
CA THR A 308 -34.86 9.46 -1.21
C THR A 308 -35.69 8.65 -2.20
N SER A 309 -36.28 7.53 -1.80
CA SER A 309 -37.29 6.81 -2.58
C SER A 309 -38.68 7.39 -2.29
N PRO A 310 -39.38 8.02 -3.28
CA PRO A 310 -40.71 8.57 -3.11
C PRO A 310 -41.76 7.49 -2.85
#